data_31cb5577c65668267f9aef86e5c8edaf
#
_entry.id   31cb5577c65668267f9aef86e5c8edaf
#
_cell.length_a   1.000
_cell.length_b   1.000
_cell.length_c   1.000
_cell.angle_alpha   90.00
_cell.angle_beta   90.00
_cell.angle_gamma   90.00
#
_symmetry.space_group_name_H-M   'P 1'
#
loop_
_entity.id
_entity.type
_entity.pdbx_description
1 polymer ?
#
loop_
_entity_poly.entity_id
_entity_poly.type
_entity_poly.pdbx_seq_one_letter_code
_entity_poly.pdbx_strand_id
1 'polypeptide(L)'
;MLEGSDTLNASIRNESPISRVKYVNSNSILSDNIQNQVFKKFIDFVERMLLFYSLDSRGYEGFMNGSESIAEGIVNSGKVKDFQEFLKENNIDYELYGCEVDGRKAIYCHFDNKDADFFKIASTGTRSLALFYYWYIRMEKASFVFIDEFDAFYHYELSESVQKRLRRISDVQVFTTTHNTDLMSNDLLRPDCYFLLENNSINAISELTEKELRQAHNLQKMYKAGAFNGR
;
A
#
# COMPACT_ATOMS: atom_id res chain seq x y z
N MET A 1 -18.71 -25.95 11.79
CA MET A 1 -18.72 -26.34 10.36
C MET A 1 -19.57 -25.30 9.63
N LEU A 2 -19.18 -24.84 8.46
CA LEU A 2 -19.99 -23.88 7.69
C LEU A 2 -21.19 -24.64 7.09
N GLU A 3 -22.39 -24.24 7.43
CA GLU A 3 -23.62 -24.88 6.98
C GLU A 3 -23.82 -24.65 5.47
N GLY A 4 -24.03 -25.72 4.71
CA GLY A 4 -24.07 -25.70 3.24
C GLY A 4 -22.74 -26.07 2.56
N SER A 5 -21.64 -26.25 3.33
CA SER A 5 -20.34 -26.68 2.77
C SER A 5 -20.22 -28.19 2.55
N ASP A 6 -21.11 -28.99 3.10
CA ASP A 6 -21.19 -30.45 2.99
C ASP A 6 -21.61 -30.96 1.61
N THR A 7 -22.17 -30.08 0.77
CA THR A 7 -22.52 -30.38 -0.62
C THR A 7 -21.31 -30.44 -1.54
N LEU A 8 -20.11 -30.05 -1.07
CA LEU A 8 -18.89 -30.02 -1.87
C LEU A 8 -18.24 -31.39 -1.97
N ASN A 9 -17.80 -31.74 -3.18
CA ASN A 9 -17.06 -32.97 -3.41
C ASN A 9 -15.66 -32.93 -2.76
N ALA A 10 -15.41 -33.82 -1.81
CA ALA A 10 -14.18 -33.87 -1.03
C ALA A 10 -12.93 -34.21 -1.89
N SER A 11 -13.07 -35.01 -2.96
CA SER A 11 -11.96 -35.37 -3.83
C SER A 11 -11.47 -34.17 -4.66
N ILE A 12 -12.38 -33.41 -5.26
CA ILE A 12 -12.05 -32.19 -6.01
C ILE A 12 -11.37 -31.16 -5.09
N ARG A 13 -11.82 -31.05 -3.85
CA ARG A 13 -11.24 -30.15 -2.87
C ARG A 13 -9.77 -30.46 -2.56
N ASN A 14 -9.38 -31.73 -2.53
CA ASN A 14 -8.02 -32.15 -2.21
C ASN A 14 -7.06 -32.02 -3.39
N GLU A 15 -7.54 -32.05 -4.61
CA GLU A 15 -6.77 -31.96 -5.84
C GLU A 15 -6.62 -30.51 -6.36
N SER A 16 -7.42 -29.59 -5.83
CA SER A 16 -7.40 -28.20 -6.27
C SER A 16 -6.19 -27.43 -5.71
N PRO A 17 -5.46 -26.66 -6.55
CA PRO A 17 -4.40 -25.75 -6.07
C PRO A 17 -4.96 -24.56 -5.30
N ILE A 18 -6.26 -24.34 -5.33
CA ILE A 18 -6.94 -23.25 -4.61
C ILE A 18 -7.06 -23.62 -3.14
N SER A 19 -6.85 -22.64 -2.23
CA SER A 19 -7.04 -22.87 -0.81
C SER A 19 -8.44 -23.40 -0.52
N ARG A 20 -8.57 -24.27 0.49
CA ARG A 20 -9.88 -24.82 0.91
C ARG A 20 -10.91 -23.75 1.22
N VAL A 21 -10.46 -22.65 1.81
CA VAL A 21 -11.28 -21.49 2.16
C VAL A 21 -11.88 -20.86 0.90
N LYS A 22 -11.03 -20.55 -0.09
CA LYS A 22 -11.47 -19.99 -1.37
C LYS A 22 -12.37 -20.96 -2.13
N TYR A 23 -12.05 -22.24 -2.10
CA TYR A 23 -12.88 -23.29 -2.74
C TYR A 23 -14.29 -23.31 -2.15
N VAL A 24 -14.43 -23.29 -0.82
CA VAL A 24 -15.75 -23.26 -0.13
C VAL A 24 -16.51 -21.97 -0.51
N ASN A 25 -15.86 -20.82 -0.45
CA ASN A 25 -16.50 -19.55 -0.79
C ASN A 25 -17.05 -19.51 -2.24
N SER A 26 -16.30 -20.07 -3.18
CA SER A 26 -16.65 -20.01 -4.61
C SER A 26 -17.63 -21.09 -5.08
N ASN A 27 -17.72 -22.22 -4.38
CA ASN A 27 -18.43 -23.41 -4.86
C ASN A 27 -19.56 -23.89 -3.96
N SER A 28 -19.78 -23.30 -2.77
CA SER A 28 -20.87 -23.69 -1.88
C SER A 28 -21.96 -22.62 -1.80
N ILE A 29 -23.19 -23.08 -1.67
CA ILE A 29 -24.36 -22.22 -1.31
C ILE A 29 -24.44 -22.24 0.21
N LEU A 30 -23.78 -21.28 0.84
CA LEU A 30 -23.77 -21.16 2.30
C LEU A 30 -25.12 -20.59 2.80
N SER A 31 -25.70 -21.28 3.79
CA SER A 31 -26.93 -20.81 4.47
C SER A 31 -26.73 -19.41 5.07
N ASP A 32 -27.80 -18.62 5.14
CA ASP A 32 -27.73 -17.31 5.78
C ASP A 32 -27.89 -17.42 7.31
N ASN A 33 -26.75 -17.62 7.98
CA ASN A 33 -26.64 -17.66 9.43
C ASN A 33 -25.44 -16.83 9.90
N ILE A 34 -25.35 -16.54 11.20
CA ILE A 34 -24.32 -15.67 11.79
C ILE A 34 -22.91 -16.20 11.50
N GLN A 35 -22.67 -17.51 11.59
CA GLN A 35 -21.35 -18.10 11.36
C GLN A 35 -20.90 -17.94 9.92
N ASN A 36 -21.78 -18.19 8.96
CA ASN A 36 -21.50 -18.02 7.54
C ASN A 36 -21.35 -16.55 7.16
N GLN A 37 -22.08 -15.64 7.80
CA GLN A 37 -21.90 -14.20 7.62
C GLN A 37 -20.52 -13.73 8.10
N VAL A 38 -20.04 -14.22 9.26
CA VAL A 38 -18.67 -13.93 9.75
C VAL A 38 -17.63 -14.47 8.77
N PHE A 39 -17.82 -15.70 8.28
CA PHE A 39 -16.94 -16.27 7.26
C PHE A 39 -16.90 -15.43 5.98
N LYS A 40 -18.04 -15.03 5.44
CA LYS A 40 -18.13 -14.18 4.24
C LYS A 40 -17.44 -12.83 4.45
N LYS A 41 -17.63 -12.18 5.60
CA LYS A 41 -16.94 -10.93 5.96
C LYS A 41 -15.43 -11.11 6.04
N PHE A 42 -14.98 -12.23 6.61
CA PHE A 42 -13.54 -12.55 6.67
C PHE A 42 -12.95 -12.73 5.26
N ILE A 43 -13.66 -13.46 4.39
CA ILE A 43 -13.21 -13.63 3.00
C ILE A 43 -13.17 -12.29 2.25
N ASP A 44 -14.22 -11.49 2.36
CA ASP A 44 -14.27 -10.16 1.76
C ASP A 44 -13.11 -9.27 2.25
N PHE A 45 -12.78 -9.35 3.54
CA PHE A 45 -11.61 -8.67 4.09
C PHE A 45 -10.31 -9.14 3.44
N VAL A 46 -10.08 -10.46 3.38
CA VAL A 46 -8.85 -11.05 2.81
C VAL A 46 -8.75 -10.78 1.31
N GLU A 47 -9.85 -10.90 0.57
CA GLU A 47 -9.87 -10.65 -0.88
C GLU A 47 -9.59 -9.19 -1.24
N ARG A 48 -9.77 -8.25 -0.30
CA ARG A 48 -9.45 -6.83 -0.49
C ARG A 48 -8.13 -6.39 0.17
N MET A 49 -7.30 -7.34 0.64
CA MET A 49 -5.93 -7.03 1.06
C MET A 49 -5.05 -6.66 -0.13
N LEU A 50 -4.13 -5.74 0.11
CA LEU A 50 -3.19 -5.26 -0.89
C LEU A 50 -1.77 -5.32 -0.33
N LEU A 51 -0.89 -6.08 -1.00
CA LEU A 51 0.49 -6.32 -0.60
C LEU A 51 1.44 -5.81 -1.67
N PHE A 52 2.40 -5.00 -1.27
CA PHE A 52 3.46 -4.48 -2.16
C PHE A 52 4.82 -5.01 -1.74
N TYR A 53 5.58 -5.46 -2.72
CA TYR A 53 6.97 -5.89 -2.58
C TYR A 53 7.87 -4.91 -3.34
N SER A 54 8.43 -3.93 -2.64
CA SER A 54 9.17 -2.85 -3.31
C SER A 54 10.52 -3.29 -3.87
N LEU A 55 11.21 -4.23 -3.22
CA LEU A 55 12.52 -4.72 -3.67
C LEU A 55 12.40 -5.85 -4.68
N ASP A 56 11.46 -6.77 -4.49
CA ASP A 56 11.33 -7.95 -5.34
C ASP A 56 10.41 -7.66 -6.53
N SER A 57 10.98 -7.21 -7.63
CA SER A 57 10.33 -6.96 -8.92
C SER A 57 9.34 -5.79 -8.99
N ARG A 58 9.24 -4.92 -7.99
CA ARG A 58 8.22 -3.85 -7.90
C ARG A 58 6.80 -4.38 -8.13
N GLY A 59 6.59 -5.62 -7.69
CA GLY A 59 5.33 -6.31 -7.81
C GLY A 59 4.36 -5.90 -6.71
N TYR A 60 3.11 -6.23 -6.92
CA TYR A 60 2.10 -6.23 -5.87
C TYR A 60 1.23 -7.47 -6.03
N GLU A 61 0.66 -7.91 -4.93
CA GLU A 61 -0.38 -8.91 -4.89
C GLU A 61 -1.63 -8.32 -4.25
N GLY A 62 -2.78 -8.52 -4.86
CA GLY A 62 -4.02 -7.97 -4.32
C GLY A 62 -5.24 -8.23 -5.20
N PHE A 63 -6.33 -7.61 -4.79
CA PHE A 63 -7.65 -7.80 -5.38
C PHE A 63 -7.86 -7.16 -6.76
N MET A 64 -6.91 -6.34 -7.21
CA MET A 64 -7.00 -5.67 -8.52
C MET A 64 -5.93 -6.19 -9.46
N ASN A 65 -6.32 -7.06 -10.37
CA ASN A 65 -5.50 -7.45 -11.51
C ASN A 65 -6.05 -6.72 -12.74
N GLY A 66 -5.41 -5.63 -13.14
CA GLY A 66 -5.77 -4.89 -14.33
C GLY A 66 -4.71 -5.01 -15.42
N SER A 67 -5.12 -5.11 -16.67
CA SER A 67 -4.23 -4.96 -17.83
C SER A 67 -3.99 -3.48 -18.18
N GLU A 68 -4.58 -2.55 -17.45
CA GLU A 68 -4.41 -1.13 -17.70
C GLU A 68 -3.01 -0.63 -17.27
N SER A 69 -2.46 0.29 -18.05
CA SER A 69 -1.21 0.95 -17.69
C SER A 69 -1.43 1.96 -16.54
N ILE A 70 -0.34 2.36 -15.87
CA ILE A 70 -0.38 3.40 -14.82
C ILE A 70 -1.01 4.69 -15.36
N ALA A 71 -0.64 5.09 -16.59
CA ALA A 71 -1.22 6.28 -17.24
C ALA A 71 -2.74 6.15 -17.43
N GLU A 72 -3.19 5.02 -18.00
CA GLU A 72 -4.61 4.75 -18.19
C GLU A 72 -5.38 4.82 -16.88
N GLY A 73 -4.85 4.20 -15.85
CA GLY A 73 -5.51 4.16 -14.55
C GLY A 73 -5.65 5.53 -13.87
N ILE A 74 -4.62 6.39 -13.96
CA ILE A 74 -4.68 7.76 -13.44
C ILE A 74 -5.64 8.62 -14.27
N VAL A 75 -5.60 8.51 -15.60
CA VAL A 75 -6.52 9.25 -16.49
C VAL A 75 -7.97 8.79 -16.30
N ASN A 76 -8.22 7.46 -16.23
CA ASN A 76 -9.55 6.90 -16.04
C ASN A 76 -10.17 7.31 -14.70
N SER A 77 -9.36 7.49 -13.67
CA SER A 77 -9.82 7.97 -12.36
C SER A 77 -10.12 9.47 -12.32
N GLY A 78 -9.81 10.23 -13.40
CA GLY A 78 -9.94 11.69 -13.42
C GLY A 78 -8.95 12.43 -12.51
N LYS A 79 -7.86 11.77 -12.09
CA LYS A 79 -6.95 12.25 -11.06
C LYS A 79 -5.63 12.83 -11.59
N VAL A 80 -5.55 13.20 -12.89
CA VAL A 80 -4.31 13.75 -13.49
C VAL A 80 -3.85 15.04 -12.80
N LYS A 81 -4.78 15.94 -12.46
CA LYS A 81 -4.43 17.19 -11.76
C LYS A 81 -4.01 16.94 -10.30
N ASP A 82 -4.67 16.05 -9.58
CA ASP A 82 -4.25 15.66 -8.23
C ASP A 82 -2.87 14.96 -8.27
N PHE A 83 -2.60 14.16 -9.30
CA PHE A 83 -1.28 13.59 -9.53
C PHE A 83 -0.21 14.66 -9.80
N GLN A 84 -0.53 15.67 -10.60
CA GLN A 84 0.35 16.82 -10.82
C GLN A 84 0.69 17.53 -9.50
N GLU A 85 -0.31 17.82 -8.67
CA GLU A 85 -0.09 18.45 -7.36
C GLU A 85 0.76 17.56 -6.43
N PHE A 86 0.52 16.25 -6.45
CA PHE A 86 1.36 15.30 -5.71
C PHE A 86 2.83 15.33 -6.15
N LEU A 87 3.11 15.42 -7.45
CA LEU A 87 4.48 15.58 -7.96
C LEU A 87 5.07 16.92 -7.52
N LYS A 88 4.30 18.00 -7.58
CA LYS A 88 4.72 19.33 -7.16
C LYS A 88 5.03 19.42 -5.66
N GLU A 89 4.25 18.75 -4.80
CA GLU A 89 4.54 18.58 -3.38
C GLU A 89 5.93 17.94 -3.15
N ASN A 90 6.43 17.20 -4.14
CA ASN A 90 7.74 16.52 -4.12
C ASN A 90 8.80 17.24 -4.98
N ASN A 91 8.66 18.53 -5.23
CA ASN A 91 9.57 19.36 -6.03
C ASN A 91 9.75 18.89 -7.48
N ILE A 92 8.73 18.20 -8.02
CA ILE A 92 8.70 17.77 -9.42
C ILE A 92 7.61 18.58 -10.13
N ASP A 93 8.03 19.62 -10.84
CA ASP A 93 7.12 20.58 -11.47
C ASP A 93 6.92 20.24 -12.95
N TYR A 94 5.82 19.55 -13.24
CA TYR A 94 5.35 19.26 -14.59
C TYR A 94 3.93 19.81 -14.76
N GLU A 95 3.63 20.37 -15.91
CA GLU A 95 2.27 20.66 -16.32
C GLU A 95 1.71 19.42 -17.04
N LEU A 96 0.77 18.70 -16.37
CA LEU A 96 0.26 17.42 -16.84
C LEU A 96 -1.15 17.52 -17.39
N TYR A 97 -1.41 16.75 -18.46
CA TYR A 97 -2.76 16.50 -18.96
C TYR A 97 -2.92 15.06 -19.45
N GLY A 98 -4.16 14.58 -19.40
CA GLY A 98 -4.53 13.27 -19.96
C GLY A 98 -4.96 13.44 -21.41
N CYS A 99 -4.52 12.52 -22.27
CA CYS A 99 -4.93 12.47 -23.67
C CYS A 99 -5.13 11.03 -24.13
N GLU A 100 -5.60 10.86 -25.36
CA GLU A 100 -5.71 9.56 -26.01
C GLU A 100 -4.79 9.53 -27.24
N VAL A 101 -3.94 8.51 -27.30
CA VAL A 101 -2.99 8.28 -28.38
C VAL A 101 -3.12 6.83 -28.85
N ASP A 102 -3.40 6.61 -30.12
CA ASP A 102 -3.60 5.27 -30.72
C ASP A 102 -4.61 4.41 -29.95
N GLY A 103 -5.72 5.03 -29.48
CA GLY A 103 -6.78 4.34 -28.73
C GLY A 103 -6.43 3.99 -27.28
N ARG A 104 -5.31 4.51 -26.74
CA ARG A 104 -4.88 4.31 -25.35
C ARG A 104 -4.78 5.64 -24.63
N LYS A 105 -5.19 5.68 -23.38
CA LYS A 105 -5.05 6.87 -22.54
C LYS A 105 -3.60 7.01 -22.08
N ALA A 106 -3.08 8.23 -22.15
CA ALA A 106 -1.71 8.58 -21.82
C ALA A 106 -1.67 9.89 -21.01
N ILE A 107 -0.56 10.11 -20.30
CA ILE A 107 -0.27 11.37 -19.60
C ILE A 107 0.86 12.06 -20.33
N TYR A 108 0.64 13.30 -20.69
CA TYR A 108 1.61 14.16 -21.36
C TYR A 108 2.00 15.31 -20.47
N CYS A 109 3.24 15.75 -20.65
CA CYS A 109 3.77 16.98 -20.08
C CYS A 109 3.71 18.08 -21.14
N HIS A 110 3.17 19.23 -20.76
CA HIS A 110 3.18 20.43 -21.59
C HIS A 110 4.46 21.22 -21.35
N PHE A 111 5.10 21.64 -22.44
CA PHE A 111 6.25 22.56 -22.47
C PHE A 111 5.98 23.67 -23.49
N ASP A 112 6.62 24.81 -23.35
CA ASP A 112 6.39 26.01 -24.17
C ASP A 112 6.28 25.75 -25.68
N ASN A 113 7.05 24.80 -26.23
CA ASN A 113 7.14 24.54 -27.67
C ASN A 113 6.73 23.11 -28.08
N LYS A 114 6.44 22.21 -27.15
CA LYS A 114 6.13 20.82 -27.47
C LYS A 114 5.55 20.08 -26.27
N ASP A 115 4.83 19.03 -26.55
CA ASP A 115 4.37 18.07 -25.55
C ASP A 115 5.23 16.81 -25.59
N ALA A 116 5.38 16.16 -24.45
CA ALA A 116 6.12 14.91 -24.33
C ALA A 116 5.36 13.92 -23.45
N ASP A 117 5.43 12.65 -23.82
CA ASP A 117 4.89 11.55 -23.00
C ASP A 117 5.62 11.51 -21.65
N PHE A 118 4.85 11.65 -20.56
CA PHE A 118 5.37 11.68 -19.19
C PHE A 118 6.28 10.48 -18.90
N PHE A 119 5.85 9.26 -19.25
CA PHE A 119 6.60 8.05 -18.95
C PHE A 119 7.89 7.89 -19.79
N LYS A 120 8.02 8.61 -20.90
CA LYS A 120 9.26 8.63 -21.69
C LYS A 120 10.31 9.57 -21.10
N ILE A 121 9.89 10.67 -20.49
CA ILE A 121 10.80 11.69 -19.97
C ILE A 121 11.05 11.59 -18.46
N ALA A 122 10.12 11.00 -17.71
CA ALA A 122 10.22 10.88 -16.26
C ALA A 122 11.41 10.00 -15.83
N SER A 123 12.13 10.47 -14.80
CA SER A 123 13.17 9.69 -14.13
C SER A 123 12.63 8.40 -13.50
N THR A 124 13.51 7.47 -13.15
CA THR A 124 13.09 6.24 -12.45
C THR A 124 12.37 6.54 -11.14
N GLY A 125 12.87 7.49 -10.34
CA GLY A 125 12.22 7.91 -9.10
C GLY A 125 10.84 8.51 -9.34
N THR A 126 10.70 9.37 -10.36
CA THR A 126 9.41 9.96 -10.74
C THR A 126 8.41 8.89 -11.21
N ARG A 127 8.87 7.89 -11.96
CA ARG A 127 8.02 6.74 -12.35
C ARG A 127 7.61 5.88 -11.16
N SER A 128 8.49 5.72 -10.16
CA SER A 128 8.14 5.03 -8.90
C SER A 128 7.08 5.79 -8.11
N LEU A 129 7.13 7.13 -8.09
CA LEU A 129 6.07 7.96 -7.52
C LEU A 129 4.74 7.83 -8.29
N ALA A 130 4.79 7.73 -9.62
CA ALA A 130 3.58 7.50 -10.43
C ALA A 130 2.96 6.11 -10.13
N LEU A 131 3.78 5.07 -9.95
CA LEU A 131 3.34 3.75 -9.53
C LEU A 131 2.71 3.80 -8.13
N PHE A 132 3.37 4.45 -7.17
CA PHE A 132 2.80 4.65 -5.84
C PHE A 132 1.45 5.37 -5.93
N TYR A 133 1.37 6.48 -6.65
CA TYR A 133 0.15 7.28 -6.80
C TYR A 133 -0.99 6.49 -7.45
N TYR A 134 -0.68 5.70 -8.48
CA TYR A 134 -1.64 4.80 -9.13
C TYR A 134 -2.33 3.86 -8.13
N TRP A 135 -1.55 3.30 -7.18
CA TRP A 135 -2.09 2.44 -6.13
C TRP A 135 -2.73 3.24 -5.00
N TYR A 136 -2.14 4.36 -4.62
CA TYR A 136 -2.66 5.22 -3.55
C TYR A 136 -4.14 5.58 -3.76
N ILE A 137 -4.53 6.00 -4.96
CA ILE A 137 -5.93 6.34 -5.28
C ILE A 137 -6.89 5.12 -5.25
N ARG A 138 -6.36 3.92 -5.12
CA ARG A 138 -7.12 2.66 -5.01
C ARG A 138 -7.11 2.07 -3.61
N MET A 139 -6.19 2.49 -2.76
CA MET A 139 -6.04 1.96 -1.40
C MET A 139 -7.28 2.18 -0.54
N GLU A 140 -8.05 3.23 -0.78
CA GLU A 140 -9.33 3.49 -0.08
C GLU A 140 -10.35 2.34 -0.21
N LYS A 141 -10.21 1.51 -1.24
CA LYS A 141 -11.05 0.32 -1.46
C LYS A 141 -10.49 -0.96 -0.83
N ALA A 142 -9.27 -0.91 -0.36
CA ALA A 142 -8.65 -2.03 0.33
C ALA A 142 -9.23 -2.20 1.74
N SER A 143 -9.10 -3.39 2.30
CA SER A 143 -9.37 -3.68 3.71
C SER A 143 -8.14 -3.54 4.58
N PHE A 144 -6.97 -3.79 3.98
CA PHE A 144 -5.66 -3.78 4.62
C PHE A 144 -4.60 -3.55 3.55
N VAL A 145 -3.58 -2.75 3.85
CA VAL A 145 -2.45 -2.49 2.95
C VAL A 145 -1.14 -2.77 3.68
N PHE A 146 -0.27 -3.55 3.05
CA PHE A 146 1.09 -3.79 3.51
C PHE A 146 2.07 -3.42 2.41
N ILE A 147 3.06 -2.58 2.73
CA ILE A 147 4.08 -2.13 1.78
C ILE A 147 5.45 -2.47 2.38
N ASP A 148 6.09 -3.48 1.81
CA ASP A 148 7.41 -3.90 2.24
C ASP A 148 8.48 -3.00 1.65
N GLU A 149 9.39 -2.51 2.51
CA GLU A 149 10.47 -1.58 2.15
C GLU A 149 10.00 -0.42 1.25
N PHE A 150 8.96 0.28 1.72
CA PHE A 150 8.22 1.26 0.92
C PHE A 150 9.11 2.38 0.36
N ASP A 151 10.22 2.66 1.01
CA ASP A 151 11.16 3.73 0.66
C ASP A 151 12.41 3.26 -0.10
N ALA A 152 12.47 2.00 -0.54
CA ALA A 152 13.63 1.43 -1.23
C ALA A 152 14.11 2.22 -2.46
N PHE A 153 13.22 3.01 -3.09
CA PHE A 153 13.51 3.82 -4.28
C PHE A 153 13.41 5.32 -4.04
N TYR A 154 13.26 5.75 -2.78
CA TYR A 154 13.08 7.14 -2.41
C TYR A 154 14.24 7.62 -1.54
N HIS A 155 14.65 8.85 -1.72
CA HIS A 155 15.45 9.56 -0.73
C HIS A 155 14.54 10.02 0.42
N TYR A 156 15.14 10.41 1.54
CA TYR A 156 14.43 10.69 2.79
C TYR A 156 13.20 11.59 2.62
N GLU A 157 13.34 12.73 1.92
CA GLU A 157 12.25 13.71 1.76
C GLU A 157 11.05 13.13 1.01
N LEU A 158 11.28 12.28 0.00
CA LEU A 158 10.21 11.57 -0.71
C LEU A 158 9.57 10.51 0.18
N SER A 159 10.35 9.78 0.96
CA SER A 159 9.83 8.77 1.90
C SER A 159 8.92 9.42 2.94
N GLU A 160 9.33 10.58 3.47
CA GLU A 160 8.52 11.36 4.40
C GLU A 160 7.20 11.83 3.77
N SER A 161 7.25 12.34 2.53
CA SER A 161 6.08 12.78 1.78
C SER A 161 5.10 11.63 1.51
N VAL A 162 5.61 10.48 1.08
CA VAL A 162 4.82 9.25 0.87
C VAL A 162 4.14 8.82 2.17
N GLN A 163 4.89 8.80 3.29
CA GLN A 163 4.35 8.43 4.59
C GLN A 163 3.25 9.40 5.07
N LYS A 164 3.46 10.70 4.89
CA LYS A 164 2.44 11.72 5.17
C LYS A 164 1.18 11.52 4.31
N ARG A 165 1.33 11.09 3.07
CA ARG A 165 0.20 10.84 2.18
C ARG A 165 -0.55 9.56 2.57
N LEU A 166 0.14 8.49 2.92
CA LEU A 166 -0.47 7.25 3.43
C LEU A 166 -1.30 7.51 4.69
N ARG A 167 -0.84 8.39 5.57
CA ARG A 167 -1.56 8.80 6.79
C ARG A 167 -2.91 9.47 6.54
N ARG A 168 -3.17 9.97 5.33
CA ARG A 168 -4.45 10.60 4.96
C ARG A 168 -5.53 9.57 4.59
N ILE A 169 -5.16 8.30 4.39
CA ILE A 169 -6.11 7.24 4.09
C ILE A 169 -6.90 6.95 5.38
N SER A 170 -8.23 7.07 5.29
CA SER A 170 -9.16 6.70 6.36
C SER A 170 -9.70 5.30 6.15
N ASP A 171 -10.17 4.66 7.22
CA ASP A 171 -10.90 3.39 7.23
C ASP A 171 -10.11 2.17 6.68
N VAL A 172 -8.81 2.32 6.42
CA VAL A 172 -7.90 1.26 5.96
C VAL A 172 -6.68 1.21 6.86
N GLN A 173 -6.34 0.04 7.34
CA GLN A 173 -5.11 -0.17 8.08
C GLN A 173 -3.94 -0.31 7.12
N VAL A 174 -2.94 0.57 7.23
CA VAL A 174 -1.75 0.59 6.39
C VAL A 174 -0.52 0.28 7.23
N PHE A 175 0.24 -0.73 6.84
CA PHE A 175 1.55 -1.03 7.39
C PHE A 175 2.64 -0.82 6.33
N THR A 176 3.74 -0.24 6.76
CA THR A 176 4.94 -0.07 5.94
C THR A 176 6.14 -0.62 6.67
N THR A 177 7.06 -1.27 5.98
CA THR A 177 8.38 -1.58 6.52
C THR A 177 9.44 -0.67 5.90
N THR A 178 10.50 -0.41 6.64
CA THR A 178 11.64 0.38 6.20
C THR A 178 12.88 0.08 7.06
N HIS A 179 14.06 0.21 6.48
CA HIS A 179 15.33 0.25 7.19
C HIS A 179 15.78 1.68 7.54
N ASN A 180 15.03 2.69 7.09
CA ASN A 180 15.36 4.09 7.28
C ASN A 180 14.88 4.61 8.64
N THR A 181 15.76 4.58 9.62
CA THR A 181 15.47 5.08 10.97
C THR A 181 15.23 6.59 11.05
N ASP A 182 15.58 7.36 10.01
CA ASP A 182 15.32 8.80 9.96
C ASP A 182 13.81 9.11 9.92
N LEU A 183 13.01 8.13 9.49
CA LEU A 183 11.54 8.21 9.51
C LEU A 183 10.93 8.01 10.92
N MET A 184 11.72 7.68 11.93
CA MET A 184 11.27 7.57 13.32
C MET A 184 11.08 8.96 13.94
N SER A 185 9.96 9.59 13.64
CA SER A 185 9.63 10.96 14.07
C SER A 185 8.21 11.07 14.57
N ASN A 186 8.02 11.76 15.70
CA ASN A 186 6.71 12.09 16.24
C ASN A 186 5.88 13.03 15.33
N ASP A 187 6.53 13.68 14.37
CA ASP A 187 5.84 14.49 13.36
C ASP A 187 5.17 13.63 12.28
N LEU A 188 5.70 12.42 12.06
CA LEU A 188 5.17 11.47 11.09
C LEU A 188 4.09 10.57 11.71
N LEU A 189 4.42 9.84 12.76
CA LEU A 189 3.52 8.90 13.42
C LEU A 189 3.66 9.01 14.93
N ARG A 190 2.62 8.60 15.66
CA ARG A 190 2.69 8.46 17.11
C ARG A 190 3.62 7.30 17.50
N PRO A 191 4.23 7.33 18.69
CA PRO A 191 5.14 6.27 19.15
C PRO A 191 4.53 4.86 19.14
N ASP A 192 3.25 4.73 19.40
CA ASP A 192 2.51 3.46 19.41
C ASP A 192 2.23 2.90 18.00
N CYS A 193 2.58 3.67 16.95
CA CYS A 193 2.50 3.24 15.56
C CYS A 193 3.86 2.81 14.98
N TYR A 194 4.94 2.87 15.78
CA TYR A 194 6.25 2.36 15.40
C TYR A 194 6.51 1.00 16.04
N PHE A 195 6.92 0.05 15.23
CA PHE A 195 7.22 -1.31 15.66
C PHE A 195 8.65 -1.68 15.31
N LEU A 196 9.34 -2.37 16.20
CA LEU A 196 10.61 -3.01 15.89
C LEU A 196 10.39 -4.49 15.62
N LEU A 197 10.93 -4.95 14.49
CA LEU A 197 10.94 -6.35 14.10
C LEU A 197 12.34 -6.92 14.39
N GLU A 198 12.47 -7.63 15.49
CA GLU A 198 13.72 -8.22 15.94
C GLU A 198 13.50 -9.62 16.51
N ASN A 199 14.42 -10.55 16.27
CA ASN A 199 14.41 -11.90 16.84
C ASN A 199 13.06 -12.65 16.68
N ASN A 200 12.42 -12.53 15.50
CA ASN A 200 11.10 -13.09 15.21
C ASN A 200 9.97 -12.55 16.09
N SER A 201 10.12 -11.37 16.66
CA SER A 201 9.09 -10.67 17.41
C SER A 201 8.84 -9.28 16.83
N ILE A 202 7.61 -8.78 17.02
CA ILE A 202 7.19 -7.44 16.66
C ILE A 202 6.72 -6.76 17.93
N ASN A 203 7.37 -5.66 18.29
CA ASN A 203 7.06 -4.93 19.51
C ASN A 203 6.90 -3.44 19.21
N ALA A 204 5.86 -2.82 19.75
CA ALA A 204 5.70 -1.38 19.67
C ALA A 204 6.81 -0.68 20.49
N ILE A 205 7.43 0.38 19.96
CA ILE A 205 8.48 1.09 20.68
C ILE A 205 7.99 1.69 22.01
N SER A 206 6.69 1.96 22.11
CA SER A 206 6.05 2.42 23.36
C SER A 206 6.06 1.35 24.46
N GLU A 207 6.19 0.07 24.12
CA GLU A 207 6.24 -1.05 25.06
C GLU A 207 7.67 -1.44 25.44
N LEU A 208 8.66 -0.99 24.65
CA LEU A 208 10.08 -1.30 24.85
C LEU A 208 10.81 -0.32 25.79
N THR A 209 10.10 0.67 26.34
CA THR A 209 10.65 1.64 27.28
C THR A 209 9.67 1.95 28.40
N GLU A 210 10.17 2.13 29.62
CA GLU A 210 9.38 2.60 30.77
C GLU A 210 9.10 4.11 30.72
N LYS A 211 9.78 4.82 29.82
CA LYS A 211 9.60 6.26 29.66
C LYS A 211 8.33 6.55 28.89
N GLU A 212 7.50 7.44 29.41
CA GLU A 212 6.40 8.02 28.64
C GLU A 212 6.97 8.75 27.42
N LEU A 213 6.66 8.25 26.21
CA LEU A 213 7.11 8.88 24.99
C LEU A 213 6.22 10.07 24.65
N ARG A 214 6.80 11.27 24.70
CA ARG A 214 6.12 12.54 24.42
C ARG A 214 6.53 13.06 23.03
N GLN A 215 5.72 13.95 22.47
CA GLN A 215 5.98 14.55 21.16
C GLN A 215 7.37 15.22 21.05
N ALA A 216 7.87 15.79 22.16
CA ALA A 216 9.20 16.42 22.19
C ALA A 216 10.38 15.44 22.15
N HIS A 217 10.16 14.13 22.29
CA HIS A 217 11.23 13.16 22.24
C HIS A 217 11.66 12.88 20.80
N ASN A 218 12.97 12.86 20.57
CA ASN A 218 13.53 12.43 19.29
C ASN A 218 13.66 10.90 19.28
N LEU A 219 12.68 10.22 18.65
CA LEU A 219 12.59 8.77 18.63
C LEU A 219 13.81 8.13 17.95
N GLN A 220 14.31 8.71 16.86
CA GLN A 220 15.49 8.25 16.16
C GLN A 220 16.75 8.26 17.06
N LYS A 221 16.98 9.37 17.78
CA LYS A 221 18.13 9.44 18.70
C LYS A 221 17.99 8.44 19.85
N MET A 222 16.78 8.23 20.35
CA MET A 222 16.51 7.22 21.37
C MET A 222 16.80 5.82 20.85
N TYR A 223 16.36 5.50 19.63
CA TYR A 223 16.66 4.22 18.98
C TYR A 223 18.18 3.99 18.82
N LYS A 224 18.89 4.98 18.23
CA LYS A 224 20.36 4.92 18.06
C LYS A 224 21.13 4.82 19.39
N ALA A 225 20.55 5.32 20.48
CA ALA A 225 21.11 5.20 21.84
C ALA A 225 20.72 3.87 22.55
N GLY A 226 20.00 2.95 21.88
CA GLY A 226 19.60 1.68 22.45
C GLY A 226 18.45 1.75 23.47
N ALA A 227 17.67 2.83 23.48
CA ALA A 227 16.58 3.04 24.45
C ALA A 227 15.41 2.03 24.26
N PHE A 228 15.35 1.36 23.12
CA PHE A 228 14.34 0.37 22.76
C PHE A 228 14.90 -1.05 22.66
N ASN A 229 16.18 -1.27 22.97
CA ASN A 229 16.74 -2.60 23.05
C ASN A 229 16.12 -3.28 24.27
N GLY A 230 15.22 -4.24 24.03
CA GLY A 230 14.47 -4.93 25.07
C GLY A 230 15.38 -5.55 26.12
N ARG A 231 14.81 -5.68 27.33
CA ARG A 231 15.43 -6.37 28.46
C ARG A 231 15.46 -7.88 28.20
#